data_87a1a054d479b905eb2ad1b7c7ab6a69
#
_entry.id   87a1a054d479b905eb2ad1b7c7ab6a69
#
_cell.length_a   1.000
_cell.length_b   1.000
_cell.length_c   1.000
_cell.angle_alpha   90.00
_cell.angle_beta   90.00
_cell.angle_gamma   90.00
#
_symmetry.space_group_name_H-M   'P 1'
#
loop_
_entity.id
_entity.type
_entity.pdbx_description
1 polymer ?
#
loop_
_entity_poly.entity_id
_entity_poly.type
_entity_poly.pdbx_seq_one_letter_code
_entity_poly.pdbx_strand_id
1 'polypeptide(L)'
;FDHARWVNALLDWEREVKARGSYDLLGPSTKRAIDAINNGVPAEEAGRSGDTNGAAMRIAPVGIMMPLEPLDAFVAKVAETCRATHNTSIAIASAAAVAAAVSRGVAGGDWRAASDSAIAAARRGATLGHWVTGGDIAARIVWAQDLVRGKVTGDAIQLITDLVGTGVASQESVPAAFAVLEVADGDPWQAAVISANLGGDTDTIGAIAAGMAGACTGFSRLPGDRVAGLKGIDMAEVQALAADLVATRISKGRPDKTDLGKTGPDKDAAA
;
A
#
# COMPACT_ATOMS: atom_id res chain seq x y z
N PHE A 1 -12.60 -7.82 9.20
CA PHE A 1 -11.73 -6.78 9.75
C PHE A 1 -12.48 -6.00 10.84
N ASP A 2 -11.93 -5.91 12.03
CA ASP A 2 -12.51 -5.20 13.17
C ASP A 2 -11.98 -3.76 13.21
N HIS A 3 -12.80 -2.81 12.75
CA HIS A 3 -12.41 -1.39 12.65
C HIS A 3 -12.18 -0.76 14.02
N ALA A 4 -13.01 -1.08 15.02
CA ALA A 4 -12.90 -0.51 16.36
C ALA A 4 -11.59 -0.98 17.05
N ARG A 5 -11.30 -2.28 16.96
CA ARG A 5 -10.05 -2.85 17.48
C ARG A 5 -8.82 -2.23 16.79
N TRP A 6 -8.89 -2.03 15.48
CA TRP A 6 -7.79 -1.42 14.72
C TRP A 6 -7.57 0.04 15.14
N VAL A 7 -8.65 0.84 15.28
CA VAL A 7 -8.57 2.24 15.75
C VAL A 7 -7.98 2.29 17.15
N ASN A 8 -8.43 1.44 18.06
CA ASN A 8 -7.87 1.39 19.42
C ASN A 8 -6.37 1.07 19.41
N ALA A 9 -5.94 0.10 18.62
CA ALA A 9 -4.52 -0.23 18.50
C ALA A 9 -3.69 0.94 17.93
N LEU A 10 -4.24 1.71 16.98
CA LEU A 10 -3.59 2.91 16.45
C LEU A 10 -3.45 4.00 17.51
N LEU A 11 -4.48 4.22 18.33
CA LEU A 11 -4.46 5.20 19.42
C LEU A 11 -3.50 4.79 20.54
N ASP A 12 -3.43 3.50 20.86
CA ASP A 12 -2.48 2.95 21.84
C ASP A 12 -1.04 3.19 21.36
N TRP A 13 -0.75 2.84 20.11
CA TRP A 13 0.55 3.10 19.49
C TRP A 13 0.90 4.60 19.49
N GLU A 14 -0.03 5.49 19.13
CA GLU A 14 0.22 6.94 19.15
C GLU A 14 0.59 7.43 20.56
N ARG A 15 -0.12 6.95 21.59
CA ARG A 15 0.18 7.30 23.00
C ARG A 15 1.58 6.84 23.42
N GLU A 16 1.95 5.61 23.05
CA GLU A 16 3.28 5.07 23.38
C GLU A 16 4.40 5.86 22.70
N VAL A 17 4.23 6.21 21.43
CA VAL A 17 5.25 6.95 20.68
C VAL A 17 5.36 8.40 21.16
N LYS A 18 4.23 9.04 21.50
CA LYS A 18 4.23 10.36 22.15
C LYS A 18 4.94 10.34 23.51
N ALA A 19 4.74 9.30 24.32
CA ALA A 19 5.43 9.14 25.59
C ALA A 19 6.95 9.02 25.43
N ARG A 20 7.43 8.56 24.25
CA ARG A 20 8.85 8.50 23.88
C ARG A 20 9.39 9.78 23.24
N GLY A 21 8.57 10.85 23.16
CA GLY A 21 8.98 12.17 22.67
C GLY A 21 8.73 12.43 21.19
N SER A 22 8.00 11.57 20.49
CA SER A 22 7.56 11.85 19.11
C SER A 22 6.22 12.59 19.12
N TYR A 23 6.06 13.53 18.18
CA TYR A 23 4.86 14.33 18.03
C TYR A 23 4.35 14.31 16.61
N ASP A 24 3.05 14.56 16.45
CA ASP A 24 2.39 14.79 15.17
C ASP A 24 2.50 13.66 14.13
N LEU A 25 2.34 12.41 14.58
CA LEU A 25 2.53 11.21 13.79
C LEU A 25 1.33 10.83 12.92
N LEU A 26 0.14 11.35 13.21
CA LEU A 26 -1.07 11.05 12.46
C LEU A 26 -1.37 12.13 11.43
N GLY A 27 -1.56 11.70 10.19
CA GLY A 27 -1.93 12.58 9.08
C GLY A 27 -3.34 13.19 9.25
N PRO A 28 -3.66 14.26 8.48
CA PRO A 28 -4.88 15.03 8.65
C PRO A 28 -6.17 14.23 8.47
N SER A 29 -6.22 13.29 7.53
CA SER A 29 -7.39 12.42 7.33
C SER A 29 -7.62 11.49 8.52
N THR A 30 -6.55 10.93 9.09
CA THR A 30 -6.64 10.06 10.28
C THR A 30 -7.10 10.86 11.50
N LYS A 31 -6.56 12.06 11.72
CA LYS A 31 -6.99 12.95 12.82
C LYS A 31 -8.48 13.28 12.72
N ARG A 32 -8.95 13.71 11.55
CA ARG A 32 -10.38 13.98 11.32
C ARG A 32 -11.27 12.79 11.62
N ALA A 33 -10.83 11.58 11.21
CA ALA A 33 -11.59 10.36 11.47
C ALA A 33 -11.65 10.01 12.97
N ILE A 34 -10.54 10.16 13.69
CA ILE A 34 -10.48 9.95 15.14
C ILE A 34 -11.39 10.95 15.86
N ASP A 35 -11.37 12.21 15.46
CA ASP A 35 -12.25 13.25 16.03
C ASP A 35 -13.72 12.89 15.78
N ALA A 36 -14.07 12.40 14.59
CA ALA A 36 -15.42 11.94 14.29
C ALA A 36 -15.83 10.74 15.16
N ILE A 37 -14.95 9.76 15.35
CA ILE A 37 -15.19 8.61 16.23
C ILE A 37 -15.41 9.05 17.68
N ASN A 38 -14.59 9.97 18.18
CA ASN A 38 -14.73 10.54 19.53
C ASN A 38 -16.04 11.32 19.71
N ASN A 39 -16.63 11.80 18.62
CA ASN A 39 -17.95 12.43 18.58
C ASN A 39 -19.10 11.46 18.26
N GLY A 40 -18.86 10.15 18.35
CA GLY A 40 -19.89 9.10 18.24
C GLY A 40 -20.18 8.60 16.82
N VAL A 41 -19.37 8.95 15.81
CA VAL A 41 -19.47 8.38 14.47
C VAL A 41 -18.90 6.95 14.51
N PRO A 42 -19.61 5.93 13.98
CA PRO A 42 -19.08 4.57 13.88
C PRO A 42 -17.74 4.53 13.13
N ALA A 43 -16.79 3.70 13.60
CA ALA A 43 -15.43 3.63 13.03
C ALA A 43 -15.44 3.31 11.52
N GLU A 44 -16.36 2.47 11.05
CA GLU A 44 -16.53 2.10 9.65
C GLU A 44 -17.06 3.24 8.76
N GLU A 45 -17.56 4.34 9.36
CA GLU A 45 -18.07 5.50 8.64
C GLU A 45 -17.19 6.75 8.77
N ALA A 46 -16.25 6.75 9.72
CA ALA A 46 -15.46 7.92 10.06
C ALA A 46 -14.52 8.38 8.93
N GLY A 47 -14.12 7.47 8.03
CA GLY A 47 -13.18 7.74 6.93
C GLY A 47 -13.77 8.42 5.70
N ARG A 48 -15.02 8.91 5.71
CA ARG A 48 -15.78 9.40 4.55
C ARG A 48 -15.13 10.55 3.78
N SER A 49 -14.24 11.30 4.38
CA SER A 49 -13.53 12.45 3.79
C SER A 49 -12.01 12.28 3.73
N GLY A 50 -11.52 11.07 3.98
CA GLY A 50 -10.09 10.79 3.98
C GLY A 50 -9.55 10.57 2.57
N ASP A 51 -8.78 11.52 2.06
CA ASP A 51 -8.22 11.57 0.71
C ASP A 51 -6.69 11.62 0.66
N THR A 52 -6.05 11.64 1.83
CA THR A 52 -4.59 11.61 1.94
C THR A 52 -4.02 10.20 1.80
N ASN A 53 -2.71 10.11 1.68
CA ASN A 53 -1.97 8.87 1.39
C ASN A 53 -1.86 7.87 2.57
N GLY A 54 -2.41 8.20 3.74
CA GLY A 54 -2.27 7.38 4.95
C GLY A 54 -2.80 5.94 4.81
N ALA A 55 -3.76 5.67 3.91
CA ALA A 55 -4.15 4.30 3.60
C ALA A 55 -3.07 3.59 2.76
N ALA A 56 -2.53 4.24 1.73
CA ALA A 56 -1.53 3.68 0.84
C ALA A 56 -0.21 3.37 1.57
N MET A 57 0.25 4.27 2.45
CA MET A 57 1.51 4.11 3.18
C MET A 57 1.54 2.88 4.11
N ARG A 58 0.39 2.45 4.63
CA ARG A 58 0.29 1.33 5.59
C ARG A 58 -0.22 0.02 4.99
N ILE A 59 -0.48 -0.03 3.67
CA ILE A 59 -1.22 -1.15 3.06
C ILE A 59 -0.34 -2.37 2.74
N ALA A 60 0.98 -2.24 2.78
CA ALA A 60 1.90 -3.32 2.42
C ALA A 60 1.60 -4.67 3.11
N PRO A 61 1.24 -4.73 4.40
CA PRO A 61 0.86 -6.00 5.04
C PRO A 61 -0.31 -6.71 4.36
N VAL A 62 -1.30 -5.97 3.86
CA VAL A 62 -2.43 -6.55 3.10
C VAL A 62 -1.95 -7.15 1.79
N GLY A 63 -1.07 -6.44 1.05
CA GLY A 63 -0.45 -6.94 -0.17
C GLY A 63 0.39 -8.20 0.05
N ILE A 64 1.11 -8.27 1.16
CA ILE A 64 1.89 -9.46 1.53
C ILE A 64 0.97 -10.64 1.86
N MET A 65 -0.05 -10.43 2.69
CA MET A 65 -0.94 -11.50 3.18
C MET A 65 -1.91 -12.05 2.14
N MET A 66 -2.22 -11.30 1.08
CA MET A 66 -3.30 -11.67 0.16
C MET A 66 -2.79 -11.92 -1.25
N PRO A 67 -3.14 -13.07 -1.86
CA PRO A 67 -3.02 -13.26 -3.31
C PRO A 67 -3.81 -12.19 -4.04
N LEU A 68 -3.28 -11.72 -5.18
CA LEU A 68 -3.92 -10.68 -5.98
C LEU A 68 -5.24 -11.15 -6.60
N GLU A 69 -5.33 -12.43 -6.93
CA GLU A 69 -6.50 -13.01 -7.58
C GLU A 69 -7.43 -13.73 -6.58
N PRO A 70 -8.76 -13.58 -6.74
CA PRO A 70 -9.43 -12.73 -7.73
C PRO A 70 -9.34 -11.24 -7.36
N LEU A 71 -9.09 -10.38 -8.37
CA LEU A 71 -8.84 -8.94 -8.17
C LEU A 71 -9.96 -8.22 -7.40
N ASP A 72 -11.23 -8.53 -7.70
CA ASP A 72 -12.36 -7.91 -7.03
C ASP A 72 -12.39 -8.19 -5.52
N ALA A 73 -12.10 -9.42 -5.12
CA ALA A 73 -12.04 -9.81 -3.71
C ALA A 73 -10.83 -9.16 -3.01
N PHE A 74 -9.70 -9.08 -3.70
CA PHE A 74 -8.51 -8.39 -3.21
C PHE A 74 -8.78 -6.92 -2.94
N VAL A 75 -9.32 -6.19 -3.92
CA VAL A 75 -9.62 -4.76 -3.80
C VAL A 75 -10.72 -4.49 -2.77
N ALA A 76 -11.72 -5.36 -2.66
CA ALA A 76 -12.74 -5.26 -1.60
C ALA A 76 -12.13 -5.36 -0.19
N LYS A 77 -11.13 -6.25 0.01
CA LYS A 77 -10.42 -6.37 1.29
C LYS A 77 -9.57 -5.14 1.58
N VAL A 78 -8.89 -4.56 0.59
CA VAL A 78 -8.19 -3.28 0.72
C VAL A 78 -9.15 -2.18 1.15
N ALA A 79 -10.29 -2.04 0.45
CA ALA A 79 -11.31 -1.04 0.78
C ALA A 79 -11.84 -1.19 2.20
N GLU A 80 -12.05 -2.43 2.67
CA GLU A 80 -12.46 -2.70 4.06
C GLU A 80 -11.46 -2.11 5.06
N THR A 81 -10.16 -2.25 4.83
CA THR A 81 -9.12 -1.69 5.73
C THR A 81 -9.01 -0.16 5.68
N CYS A 82 -9.55 0.46 4.65
CA CYS A 82 -9.57 1.92 4.48
C CYS A 82 -10.72 2.60 5.22
N ARG A 83 -11.82 1.90 5.51
CA ARG A 83 -13.10 2.50 5.96
C ARG A 83 -12.96 3.44 7.13
N ALA A 84 -12.21 3.07 8.15
CA ALA A 84 -12.12 3.85 9.38
C ALA A 84 -11.50 5.24 9.19
N THR A 85 -10.64 5.46 8.20
CA THR A 85 -9.89 6.72 8.07
C THR A 85 -9.83 7.28 6.65
N HIS A 86 -9.97 6.45 5.61
CA HIS A 86 -9.68 6.79 4.21
C HIS A 86 -10.69 6.13 3.25
N ASN A 87 -11.98 6.23 3.54
CA ASN A 87 -13.05 5.59 2.79
C ASN A 87 -13.50 6.44 1.58
N THR A 88 -12.56 6.90 0.77
CA THR A 88 -12.83 7.67 -0.45
C THR A 88 -12.33 6.94 -1.69
N SER A 89 -12.92 7.24 -2.84
CA SER A 89 -12.55 6.65 -4.12
C SER A 89 -11.06 6.82 -4.44
N ILE A 90 -10.50 8.00 -4.18
CA ILE A 90 -9.08 8.31 -4.41
C ILE A 90 -8.18 7.51 -3.45
N ALA A 91 -8.49 7.50 -2.14
CA ALA A 91 -7.64 6.83 -1.17
C ALA A 91 -7.69 5.29 -1.33
N ILE A 92 -8.87 4.73 -1.64
CA ILE A 92 -9.01 3.29 -1.91
C ILE A 92 -8.27 2.91 -3.19
N ALA A 93 -8.38 3.71 -4.27
CA ALA A 93 -7.63 3.48 -5.49
C ALA A 93 -6.12 3.48 -5.25
N SER A 94 -5.62 4.43 -4.45
CA SER A 94 -4.21 4.55 -4.06
C SER A 94 -3.73 3.37 -3.24
N ALA A 95 -4.49 2.98 -2.22
CA ALA A 95 -4.18 1.81 -1.40
C ALA A 95 -4.23 0.51 -2.20
N ALA A 96 -5.21 0.36 -3.10
CA ALA A 96 -5.32 -0.80 -3.97
C ALA A 96 -4.13 -0.92 -4.94
N ALA A 97 -3.66 0.20 -5.51
CA ALA A 97 -2.47 0.23 -6.34
C ALA A 97 -1.24 -0.30 -5.60
N VAL A 98 -0.95 0.27 -4.43
CA VAL A 98 0.23 -0.12 -3.64
C VAL A 98 0.14 -1.57 -3.16
N ALA A 99 -1.02 -1.98 -2.64
CA ALA A 99 -1.23 -3.35 -2.20
C ALA A 99 -1.06 -4.38 -3.34
N ALA A 100 -1.57 -4.05 -4.54
CA ALA A 100 -1.46 -4.92 -5.71
C ALA A 100 -0.02 -5.03 -6.21
N ALA A 101 0.73 -3.92 -6.23
CA ALA A 101 2.15 -3.94 -6.56
C ALA A 101 2.94 -4.84 -5.59
N VAL A 102 2.72 -4.68 -4.28
CA VAL A 102 3.34 -5.52 -3.25
C VAL A 102 2.95 -6.99 -3.43
N SER A 103 1.65 -7.28 -3.62
CA SER A 103 1.17 -8.65 -3.80
C SER A 103 1.76 -9.33 -5.04
N ARG A 104 1.89 -8.59 -6.15
CA ARG A 104 2.51 -9.07 -7.38
C ARG A 104 4.00 -9.34 -7.20
N GLY A 105 4.73 -8.44 -6.52
CA GLY A 105 6.14 -8.60 -6.21
C GLY A 105 6.40 -9.83 -5.33
N VAL A 106 5.65 -9.99 -4.23
CA VAL A 106 5.74 -11.18 -3.35
C VAL A 106 5.44 -12.49 -4.10
N ALA A 107 4.63 -12.43 -5.16
CA ALA A 107 4.36 -13.57 -6.03
C ALA A 107 5.45 -13.79 -7.11
N GLY A 108 6.56 -13.05 -7.09
CA GLY A 108 7.69 -13.19 -8.01
C GLY A 108 7.61 -12.32 -9.27
N GLY A 109 6.69 -11.36 -9.32
CA GLY A 109 6.65 -10.37 -10.41
C GLY A 109 7.75 -9.33 -10.27
N ASP A 110 8.27 -8.85 -11.40
CA ASP A 110 9.14 -7.69 -11.42
C ASP A 110 8.36 -6.39 -11.18
N TRP A 111 9.05 -5.26 -11.07
CA TRP A 111 8.42 -3.99 -10.77
C TRP A 111 7.51 -3.46 -11.89
N ARG A 112 7.74 -3.85 -13.16
CA ARG A 112 6.86 -3.50 -14.29
C ARG A 112 5.54 -4.26 -14.20
N ALA A 113 5.60 -5.56 -13.99
CA ALA A 113 4.41 -6.37 -13.75
C ALA A 113 3.65 -5.93 -12.48
N ALA A 114 4.38 -5.47 -11.46
CA ALA A 114 3.80 -4.88 -10.26
C ALA A 114 3.05 -3.58 -10.56
N SER A 115 3.63 -2.69 -11.40
CA SER A 115 2.99 -1.45 -11.85
C SER A 115 1.73 -1.71 -12.68
N ASP A 116 1.74 -2.69 -13.60
CA ASP A 116 0.55 -3.07 -14.38
C ASP A 116 -0.58 -3.57 -13.48
N SER A 117 -0.24 -4.41 -12.51
CA SER A 117 -1.19 -4.90 -11.50
C SER A 117 -1.75 -3.77 -10.64
N ALA A 118 -0.91 -2.80 -10.26
CA ALA A 118 -1.31 -1.61 -9.51
C ALA A 118 -2.32 -0.75 -10.27
N ILE A 119 -2.08 -0.50 -11.56
CA ILE A 119 -2.96 0.29 -12.42
C ILE A 119 -4.34 -0.39 -12.54
N ALA A 120 -4.38 -1.71 -12.71
CA ALA A 120 -5.63 -2.45 -12.75
C ALA A 120 -6.40 -2.36 -11.42
N ALA A 121 -5.70 -2.53 -10.31
CA ALA A 121 -6.28 -2.44 -8.96
C ALA A 121 -6.76 -1.02 -8.63
N ALA A 122 -6.01 0.03 -9.04
CA ALA A 122 -6.42 1.42 -8.87
C ALA A 122 -7.74 1.71 -9.58
N ARG A 123 -7.88 1.28 -10.85
CA ARG A 123 -9.14 1.44 -11.62
C ARG A 123 -10.31 0.78 -10.90
N ARG A 124 -10.11 -0.41 -10.34
CA ARG A 124 -11.15 -1.10 -9.58
C ARG A 124 -11.45 -0.40 -8.26
N GLY A 125 -10.41 0.02 -7.53
CA GLY A 125 -10.54 0.73 -6.25
C GLY A 125 -11.27 2.08 -6.38
N ALA A 126 -11.09 2.79 -7.48
CA ALA A 126 -11.75 4.07 -7.77
C ALA A 126 -13.28 3.97 -7.84
N THR A 127 -13.83 2.77 -8.00
CA THR A 127 -15.29 2.54 -8.01
C THR A 127 -15.87 2.29 -6.61
N LEU A 128 -15.03 2.29 -5.56
CA LEU A 128 -15.43 2.00 -4.18
C LEU A 128 -15.28 3.26 -3.31
N GLY A 129 -15.93 3.21 -2.13
CA GLY A 129 -15.91 4.30 -1.16
C GLY A 129 -16.70 5.53 -1.59
N HIS A 130 -16.51 6.64 -0.85
CA HIS A 130 -17.17 7.90 -1.14
C HIS A 130 -16.43 8.64 -2.26
N TRP A 131 -17.17 9.09 -3.26
CA TRP A 131 -16.58 9.89 -4.31
C TRP A 131 -16.10 11.24 -3.78
N VAL A 132 -14.88 11.60 -4.15
CA VAL A 132 -14.29 12.93 -3.94
C VAL A 132 -13.67 13.41 -5.25
N THR A 133 -13.64 14.73 -5.43
CA THR A 133 -13.02 15.32 -6.63
C THR A 133 -11.51 15.13 -6.62
N GLY A 134 -10.93 14.89 -7.80
CA GLY A 134 -9.47 14.80 -7.96
C GLY A 134 -9.08 14.02 -9.23
N GLY A 135 -7.78 13.97 -9.50
CA GLY A 135 -7.24 13.22 -10.64
C GLY A 135 -7.37 11.71 -10.43
N ASP A 136 -7.68 10.97 -11.51
CA ASP A 136 -7.72 9.50 -11.48
C ASP A 136 -6.34 8.93 -11.16
N ILE A 137 -6.27 8.06 -10.15
CA ILE A 137 -5.01 7.51 -9.63
C ILE A 137 -4.32 6.64 -10.68
N ALA A 138 -5.05 5.78 -11.38
CA ALA A 138 -4.46 4.90 -12.40
C ALA A 138 -3.86 5.72 -13.56
N ALA A 139 -4.59 6.73 -14.03
CA ALA A 139 -4.11 7.62 -15.09
C ALA A 139 -2.90 8.43 -14.64
N ARG A 140 -2.89 8.92 -13.40
CA ARG A 140 -1.76 9.67 -12.83
C ARG A 140 -0.52 8.80 -12.60
N ILE A 141 -0.67 7.53 -12.25
CA ILE A 141 0.44 6.57 -12.16
C ILE A 141 1.10 6.42 -13.54
N VAL A 142 0.30 6.12 -14.58
CA VAL A 142 0.81 5.98 -15.96
C VAL A 142 1.52 7.26 -16.40
N TRP A 143 0.87 8.40 -16.24
CA TRP A 143 1.43 9.71 -16.62
C TRP A 143 2.74 10.01 -15.87
N ALA A 144 2.81 9.75 -14.57
CA ALA A 144 3.99 10.05 -13.77
C ALA A 144 5.19 9.15 -14.16
N GLN A 145 4.96 7.87 -14.45
CA GLN A 145 6.00 6.97 -14.95
C GLN A 145 6.47 7.40 -16.35
N ASP A 146 5.56 7.72 -17.26
CA ASP A 146 5.90 8.18 -18.62
C ASP A 146 6.69 9.50 -18.60
N LEU A 147 6.34 10.41 -17.68
CA LEU A 147 7.01 11.70 -17.51
C LEU A 147 8.52 11.56 -17.20
N VAL A 148 8.87 10.56 -16.40
CA VAL A 148 10.25 10.37 -15.91
C VAL A 148 11.02 9.31 -16.70
N ARG A 149 10.37 8.54 -17.56
CA ARG A 149 11.00 7.43 -18.28
C ARG A 149 12.17 7.90 -19.13
N GLY A 150 13.33 7.27 -18.92
CA GLY A 150 14.56 7.58 -19.62
C GLY A 150 15.22 8.91 -19.23
N LYS A 151 14.73 9.58 -18.19
CA LYS A 151 15.35 10.80 -17.67
C LYS A 151 16.52 10.46 -16.74
N VAL A 152 17.51 11.34 -16.69
CA VAL A 152 18.54 11.27 -15.65
C VAL A 152 17.91 11.63 -14.29
N THR A 153 18.45 11.05 -13.21
CA THR A 153 17.85 11.14 -11.87
C THR A 153 17.55 12.57 -11.43
N GLY A 154 18.47 13.51 -11.66
CA GLY A 154 18.26 14.91 -11.26
C GLY A 154 17.07 15.57 -11.97
N ASP A 155 16.94 15.37 -13.29
CA ASP A 155 15.81 15.89 -14.06
C ASP A 155 14.49 15.22 -13.64
N ALA A 156 14.53 13.91 -13.37
CA ALA A 156 13.37 13.17 -12.90
C ALA A 156 12.89 13.68 -11.54
N ILE A 157 13.79 13.92 -10.58
CA ILE A 157 13.45 14.52 -9.28
C ILE A 157 12.74 15.85 -9.48
N GLN A 158 13.27 16.73 -10.33
CA GLN A 158 12.67 18.03 -10.61
C GLN A 158 11.26 17.90 -11.22
N LEU A 159 11.07 16.99 -12.20
CA LEU A 159 9.78 16.74 -12.83
C LEU A 159 8.75 16.18 -11.83
N ILE A 160 9.18 15.27 -10.95
CA ILE A 160 8.30 14.73 -9.89
C ILE A 160 7.86 15.85 -8.95
N THR A 161 8.82 16.67 -8.49
CA THR A 161 8.53 17.75 -7.54
C THR A 161 7.61 18.82 -8.14
N ASP A 162 7.92 19.27 -9.36
CA ASP A 162 7.22 20.41 -9.99
C ASP A 162 5.85 20.04 -10.58
N LEU A 163 5.71 18.84 -11.11
CA LEU A 163 4.54 18.47 -11.90
C LEU A 163 3.67 17.39 -11.27
N VAL A 164 4.28 16.33 -10.71
CA VAL A 164 3.51 15.25 -10.06
C VAL A 164 3.01 15.72 -8.70
N GLY A 165 3.86 16.41 -7.95
CA GLY A 165 3.62 16.82 -6.57
C GLY A 165 4.09 15.76 -5.57
N THR A 166 4.54 16.25 -4.41
CA THR A 166 5.11 15.44 -3.32
C THR A 166 4.43 15.71 -1.98
N GLY A 167 3.21 16.23 -2.01
CA GLY A 167 2.41 16.46 -0.81
C GLY A 167 1.73 15.21 -0.27
N VAL A 168 0.99 15.37 0.82
CA VAL A 168 0.26 14.28 1.49
C VAL A 168 -1.00 13.80 0.76
N ALA A 169 -1.42 14.49 -0.31
CA ALA A 169 -2.57 14.07 -1.12
C ALA A 169 -2.26 12.76 -1.83
N SER A 170 -3.17 11.78 -1.79
CA SER A 170 -2.99 10.48 -2.44
C SER A 170 -2.69 10.61 -3.93
N GLN A 171 -3.30 11.60 -4.59
CA GLN A 171 -3.14 11.85 -6.04
C GLN A 171 -1.81 12.49 -6.43
N GLU A 172 -0.98 12.87 -5.45
CA GLU A 172 0.40 13.35 -5.63
C GLU A 172 1.40 12.26 -5.23
N SER A 173 1.45 11.93 -3.94
CA SER A 173 2.45 11.04 -3.36
C SER A 173 2.45 9.63 -3.94
N VAL A 174 1.28 9.06 -4.27
CA VAL A 174 1.26 7.70 -4.82
C VAL A 174 1.75 7.66 -6.27
N PRO A 175 1.29 8.51 -7.21
CA PRO A 175 1.94 8.63 -8.52
C PRO A 175 3.43 8.98 -8.44
N ALA A 176 3.85 9.84 -7.50
CA ALA A 176 5.26 10.16 -7.27
C ALA A 176 6.07 8.91 -6.86
N ALA A 177 5.52 8.05 -5.98
CA ALA A 177 6.18 6.80 -5.59
C ALA A 177 6.35 5.82 -6.78
N PHE A 178 5.39 5.75 -7.71
CA PHE A 178 5.53 4.97 -8.94
C PHE A 178 6.52 5.59 -9.93
N ALA A 179 6.61 6.92 -10.01
CA ALA A 179 7.64 7.60 -10.78
C ALA A 179 9.05 7.32 -10.20
N VAL A 180 9.20 7.34 -8.89
CA VAL A 180 10.44 6.94 -8.21
C VAL A 180 10.80 5.49 -8.52
N LEU A 181 9.82 4.57 -8.50
CA LEU A 181 10.03 3.16 -8.83
C LEU A 181 10.56 2.99 -10.27
N GLU A 182 10.04 3.77 -11.24
CA GLU A 182 10.51 3.83 -12.64
C GLU A 182 11.96 4.31 -12.72
N VAL A 183 12.29 5.44 -12.06
CA VAL A 183 13.64 6.03 -12.08
C VAL A 183 14.67 5.13 -11.39
N ALA A 184 14.26 4.44 -10.32
CA ALA A 184 15.09 3.50 -9.58
C ALA A 184 15.28 2.16 -10.29
N ASP A 185 14.60 1.93 -11.42
CA ASP A 185 14.51 0.62 -12.12
C ASP A 185 14.23 -0.56 -11.16
N GLY A 186 13.35 -0.31 -10.19
CA GLY A 186 12.95 -1.29 -9.18
C GLY A 186 13.99 -1.59 -8.09
N ASP A 187 15.08 -0.84 -8.00
CA ASP A 187 16.05 -0.99 -6.91
C ASP A 187 15.54 -0.33 -5.63
N PRO A 188 15.35 -1.08 -4.51
CA PRO A 188 14.74 -0.54 -3.29
C PRO A 188 15.62 0.48 -2.58
N TRP A 189 16.96 0.36 -2.66
CA TRP A 189 17.85 1.34 -2.05
C TRP A 189 17.85 2.65 -2.84
N GLN A 190 17.94 2.59 -4.18
CA GLN A 190 17.83 3.77 -5.03
C GLN A 190 16.46 4.45 -4.88
N ALA A 191 15.38 3.70 -4.78
CA ALA A 191 14.06 4.24 -4.52
C ALA A 191 14.00 5.03 -3.20
N ALA A 192 14.61 4.53 -2.13
CA ALA A 192 14.69 5.23 -0.85
C ALA A 192 15.55 6.51 -0.96
N VAL A 193 16.71 6.44 -1.62
CA VAL A 193 17.61 7.59 -1.79
C VAL A 193 16.97 8.68 -2.65
N ILE A 194 16.34 8.32 -3.78
CA ILE A 194 15.64 9.27 -4.65
C ILE A 194 14.52 9.95 -3.87
N SER A 195 13.69 9.19 -3.18
CA SER A 195 12.58 9.74 -2.38
C SER A 195 13.04 10.73 -1.32
N ALA A 196 14.14 10.44 -0.63
CA ALA A 196 14.70 11.33 0.39
C ALA A 196 15.16 12.70 -0.17
N ASN A 197 15.36 12.81 -1.48
CA ASN A 197 15.79 14.04 -2.16
C ASN A 197 14.65 14.80 -2.87
N LEU A 198 13.40 14.32 -2.81
CA LEU A 198 12.27 14.98 -3.47
C LEU A 198 11.79 16.25 -2.74
N GLY A 199 11.90 16.29 -1.41
CA GLY A 199 11.16 17.26 -0.59
C GLY A 199 9.70 16.87 -0.43
N GLY A 200 8.96 17.61 0.41
CA GLY A 200 7.57 17.28 0.75
C GLY A 200 7.44 16.05 1.64
N ASP A 201 6.52 15.15 1.33
CA ASP A 201 6.19 13.92 2.10
C ASP A 201 7.13 12.75 1.73
N THR A 202 8.43 12.99 1.89
CA THR A 202 9.50 12.09 1.42
C THR A 202 9.52 10.74 2.13
N ASP A 203 9.16 10.69 3.39
CA ASP A 203 9.10 9.49 4.21
C ASP A 203 8.00 8.54 3.70
N THR A 204 6.80 9.06 3.42
CA THR A 204 5.70 8.27 2.85
C THR A 204 6.00 7.81 1.43
N ILE A 205 6.48 8.71 0.56
CA ILE A 205 6.83 8.35 -0.82
C ILE A 205 7.92 7.28 -0.82
N GLY A 206 8.93 7.43 0.04
CA GLY A 206 10.01 6.46 0.20
C GLY A 206 9.54 5.12 0.74
N ALA A 207 8.67 5.11 1.75
CA ALA A 207 8.09 3.89 2.28
C ALA A 207 7.29 3.11 1.23
N ILE A 208 6.50 3.81 0.40
CA ILE A 208 5.73 3.19 -0.69
C ILE A 208 6.65 2.68 -1.80
N ALA A 209 7.53 3.53 -2.34
CA ALA A 209 8.39 3.19 -3.48
C ALA A 209 9.38 2.07 -3.13
N ALA A 210 10.12 2.21 -2.03
CA ALA A 210 11.08 1.20 -1.57
C ALA A 210 10.37 -0.09 -1.11
N GLY A 211 9.18 0.02 -0.54
CA GLY A 211 8.35 -1.14 -0.17
C GLY A 211 7.91 -1.96 -1.38
N MET A 212 7.44 -1.31 -2.45
CA MET A 212 7.08 -1.98 -3.70
C MET A 212 8.31 -2.63 -4.37
N ALA A 213 9.42 -1.88 -4.47
CA ALA A 213 10.67 -2.39 -5.02
C ALA A 213 11.21 -3.59 -4.22
N GLY A 214 11.20 -3.49 -2.89
CA GLY A 214 11.60 -4.58 -1.98
C GLY A 214 10.74 -5.82 -2.08
N ALA A 215 9.43 -5.67 -2.30
CA ALA A 215 8.53 -6.79 -2.55
C ALA A 215 8.88 -7.56 -3.84
N CYS A 216 9.38 -6.86 -4.86
CA CYS A 216 9.79 -7.46 -6.12
C CYS A 216 11.20 -8.09 -6.09
N THR A 217 12.12 -7.52 -5.28
CA THR A 217 13.53 -7.89 -5.34
C THR A 217 14.04 -8.65 -4.12
N GLY A 218 13.32 -8.57 -2.99
CA GLY A 218 13.68 -9.19 -1.73
C GLY A 218 14.65 -8.39 -0.87
N PHE A 219 14.72 -8.76 0.41
CA PHE A 219 15.53 -8.08 1.43
C PHE A 219 17.05 -8.08 1.12
N SER A 220 17.54 -9.12 0.45
CA SER A 220 18.96 -9.27 0.10
C SER A 220 19.48 -8.21 -0.87
N ARG A 221 18.60 -7.46 -1.53
CA ARG A 221 18.99 -6.33 -2.41
C ARG A 221 19.32 -5.05 -1.64
N LEU A 222 18.95 -4.97 -0.38
CA LEU A 222 19.33 -3.83 0.46
C LEU A 222 20.80 -3.94 0.87
N PRO A 223 21.57 -2.83 0.86
CA PRO A 223 22.94 -2.82 1.33
C PRO A 223 23.04 -3.15 2.81
N GLY A 224 23.72 -4.27 3.16
CA GLY A 224 23.76 -4.77 4.52
C GLY A 224 24.35 -3.80 5.54
N ASP A 225 25.37 -3.01 5.13
CA ASP A 225 25.98 -1.97 5.96
C ASP A 225 25.00 -0.85 6.32
N ARG A 226 24.11 -0.50 5.40
CA ARG A 226 23.06 0.51 5.59
C ARG A 226 21.96 0.00 6.50
N VAL A 227 21.53 -1.24 6.28
CA VAL A 227 20.54 -1.91 7.16
C VAL A 227 21.07 -2.03 8.59
N ALA A 228 22.33 -2.45 8.76
CA ALA A 228 22.97 -2.54 10.07
C ALA A 228 23.11 -1.18 10.80
N GLY A 229 23.13 -0.08 10.04
CA GLY A 229 23.18 1.29 10.56
C GLY A 229 21.85 1.84 11.05
N LEU A 230 20.72 1.18 10.81
CA LEU A 230 19.39 1.64 11.26
C LEU A 230 19.31 1.61 12.78
N LYS A 231 18.73 2.70 13.34
CA LYS A 231 18.56 2.84 14.79
C LYS A 231 17.06 2.85 15.12
N GLY A 232 16.73 2.28 16.28
CA GLY A 232 15.35 2.27 16.77
C GLY A 232 14.42 1.26 16.11
N ILE A 233 14.98 0.33 15.31
CA ILE A 233 14.23 -0.74 14.64
C ILE A 233 14.81 -2.07 15.11
N ASP A 234 13.95 -2.96 15.61
CA ASP A 234 14.28 -4.37 15.84
C ASP A 234 14.08 -5.15 14.55
N MET A 235 15.18 -5.45 13.85
CA MET A 235 15.13 -6.21 12.60
C MET A 235 14.67 -7.65 12.78
N ALA A 236 14.84 -8.25 13.96
CA ALA A 236 14.34 -9.59 14.24
C ALA A 236 12.80 -9.59 14.32
N GLU A 237 12.22 -8.57 14.96
CA GLU A 237 10.78 -8.37 15.01
C GLU A 237 10.18 -8.15 13.60
N VAL A 238 10.81 -7.29 12.78
CA VAL A 238 10.38 -7.04 11.40
C VAL A 238 10.42 -8.31 10.55
N GLN A 239 11.47 -9.11 10.68
CA GLN A 239 11.61 -10.39 9.96
C GLN A 239 10.58 -11.42 10.42
N ALA A 240 10.32 -11.53 11.72
CA ALA A 240 9.29 -12.40 12.28
C ALA A 240 7.90 -12.00 11.74
N LEU A 241 7.57 -10.72 11.79
CA LEU A 241 6.31 -10.22 11.25
C LEU A 241 6.16 -10.52 9.75
N ALA A 242 7.21 -10.30 8.96
CA ALA A 242 7.20 -10.61 7.53
C ALA A 242 6.95 -12.11 7.27
N ALA A 243 7.57 -12.99 8.05
CA ALA A 243 7.36 -14.43 7.96
C ALA A 243 5.91 -14.82 8.29
N ASP A 244 5.31 -14.26 9.32
CA ASP A 244 3.92 -14.49 9.71
C ASP A 244 2.92 -14.03 8.64
N LEU A 245 3.17 -12.87 8.03
CA LEU A 245 2.36 -12.36 6.94
C LEU A 245 2.40 -13.30 5.72
N VAL A 246 3.59 -13.79 5.34
CA VAL A 246 3.76 -14.75 4.24
C VAL A 246 3.12 -16.10 4.58
N ALA A 247 3.25 -16.60 5.81
CA ALA A 247 2.58 -17.82 6.26
C ALA A 247 1.04 -17.70 6.13
N THR A 248 0.49 -16.53 6.48
CA THR A 248 -0.93 -16.23 6.31
C THR A 248 -1.36 -16.27 4.83
N ARG A 249 -0.54 -15.75 3.91
CA ARG A 249 -0.78 -15.83 2.46
C ARG A 249 -0.83 -17.27 1.97
N ILE A 250 0.13 -18.11 2.38
CA ILE A 250 0.21 -19.52 1.99
C ILE A 250 -1.01 -20.31 2.47
N SER A 251 -1.48 -20.06 3.69
CA SER A 251 -2.66 -20.73 4.23
C SER A 251 -3.93 -20.41 3.47
N LYS A 252 -4.10 -19.16 3.03
CA LYS A 252 -5.26 -18.70 2.24
C LYS A 252 -5.23 -19.16 0.78
N GLY A 253 -4.06 -19.43 0.22
CA GLY A 253 -3.90 -19.93 -1.14
C GLY A 253 -4.10 -21.45 -1.30
N ARG A 254 -4.30 -22.20 -0.21
CA ARG A 254 -4.60 -23.62 -0.27
C ARG A 254 -6.11 -23.80 -0.50
N PRO A 255 -6.53 -24.53 -1.57
CA PRO A 255 -7.94 -24.89 -1.73
C PRO A 255 -8.40 -25.67 -0.50
N ASP A 256 -9.58 -25.35 -0.01
CA ASP A 256 -10.17 -26.00 1.15
C ASP A 256 -10.30 -27.51 0.86
N LYS A 257 -9.68 -28.36 1.68
CA LYS A 257 -9.70 -29.82 1.50
C LYS A 257 -11.12 -30.41 1.57
N THR A 258 -12.10 -29.60 1.97
CA THR A 258 -13.51 -30.01 2.04
C THR A 258 -14.22 -30.04 0.68
N ASP A 259 -13.64 -29.41 -0.37
CA ASP A 259 -14.25 -29.40 -1.71
C ASP A 259 -13.81 -30.57 -2.62
N LEU A 260 -12.81 -31.35 -2.20
CA LEU A 260 -12.34 -32.52 -2.93
C LEU A 260 -13.18 -33.80 -2.70
N GLY A 261 -14.25 -33.70 -1.90
CA GLY A 261 -15.10 -34.84 -1.52
C GLY A 261 -16.45 -34.96 -2.24
N LYS A 262 -16.78 -34.08 -3.21
CA LYS A 262 -18.13 -34.02 -3.81
C LYS A 262 -18.21 -34.42 -5.28
N THR A 263 -17.22 -35.07 -5.85
CA THR A 263 -17.41 -35.79 -7.11
C THR A 263 -17.62 -37.26 -6.82
N GLY A 264 -18.80 -37.60 -6.36
CA GLY A 264 -19.28 -39.00 -6.39
C GLY A 264 -19.52 -39.44 -7.84
N PRO A 265 -19.30 -40.72 -8.16
CA PRO A 265 -19.47 -41.20 -9.51
C PRO A 265 -20.94 -41.12 -9.93
N ASP A 266 -21.18 -40.51 -11.07
CA ASP A 266 -22.45 -40.48 -11.78
C ASP A 266 -22.89 -41.92 -12.06
N LYS A 267 -23.89 -42.42 -11.32
CA LYS A 267 -24.60 -43.66 -11.59
C LYS A 267 -25.85 -43.28 -12.37
N ASP A 268 -25.73 -43.17 -13.67
CA ASP A 268 -26.86 -43.36 -14.59
C ASP A 268 -26.34 -43.42 -16.05
N ALA A 269 -25.84 -44.61 -16.38
CA ALA A 269 -25.67 -45.03 -17.77
C ALA A 269 -25.97 -46.52 -17.86
N ALA A 270 -27.26 -46.86 -17.81
CA ALA A 270 -27.79 -48.13 -18.31
C ALA A 270 -29.30 -48.13 -18.29
N ALA A 271 -29.96 -47.77 -19.37
CA ALA A 271 -31.19 -48.41 -19.95
C ALA A 271 -31.51 -47.73 -21.30
#